data_8e4c043d83d847616fd8aa8980d727ef
#
_entry.id   8e4c043d83d847616fd8aa8980d727ef
#
_cell.length_a   1.000
_cell.length_b   1.000
_cell.length_c   1.000
_cell.angle_alpha   90.00
_cell.angle_beta   90.00
_cell.angle_gamma   90.00
#
_symmetry.space_group_name_H-M   'P 1'
#
loop_
_entity.id
_entity.type
_entity.pdbx_description
1 polymer ?
#
loop_
_entity_poly.entity_id
_entity_poly.type
_entity_poly.pdbx_seq_one_letter_code
_entity_poly.pdbx_strand_id
1 'polypeptide(L)'
;VGVYLFSPAIHEAISQIKPSARGELEITDAVQVLINSGKRVLYKLLEGWWLDTGKKDDILEANRAVLDELAACSIRGSVDENSRVIGRVDIGEGSLIERSTVRGPVVIGRNCIIRDAFIGPYTSIADGSVVERAEIEHCVILEGCRVVDPGVRLEDSLLGRNAEVTKSSQLPRAIRLMIGDDSKVLL
;
A
#
# COMPACT_ATOMS: atom_id res chain seq x y z
N VAL A 1 4.06 -11.04 -17.86
CA VAL A 1 4.35 -11.17 -16.42
C VAL A 1 5.83 -10.92 -16.20
N GLY A 2 6.19 -10.04 -15.30
CA GLY A 2 7.49 -9.44 -15.17
C GLY A 2 8.43 -10.07 -14.13
N VAL A 3 8.37 -11.37 -13.84
CA VAL A 3 9.36 -12.03 -12.97
C VAL A 3 10.32 -12.83 -13.83
N TYR A 4 11.59 -12.46 -13.79
CA TYR A 4 12.64 -13.06 -14.60
C TYR A 4 13.82 -13.48 -13.73
N LEU A 5 14.39 -14.63 -14.05
CA LEU A 5 15.63 -15.12 -13.45
C LEU A 5 16.61 -15.44 -14.59
N PHE A 6 17.70 -14.71 -14.64
CA PHE A 6 18.68 -14.83 -15.71
C PHE A 6 20.05 -15.29 -15.20
N SER A 7 20.78 -16.00 -16.07
CA SER A 7 22.22 -16.16 -15.93
C SER A 7 22.96 -14.90 -16.42
N PRO A 8 24.27 -14.73 -16.14
CA PRO A 8 25.04 -13.59 -16.63
C PRO A 8 25.01 -13.36 -18.15
N ALA A 9 24.64 -14.37 -18.95
CA ALA A 9 24.49 -14.26 -20.40
C ALA A 9 23.44 -13.18 -20.81
N ILE A 10 22.56 -12.77 -19.92
CA ILE A 10 21.60 -11.70 -20.21
C ILE A 10 22.28 -10.37 -20.52
N HIS A 11 23.40 -10.06 -19.88
CA HIS A 11 24.12 -8.80 -20.12
C HIS A 11 24.67 -8.72 -21.55
N GLU A 12 25.14 -9.85 -22.10
CA GLU A 12 25.54 -9.94 -23.48
C GLU A 12 24.37 -9.79 -24.45
N ALA A 13 23.22 -10.40 -24.11
CA ALA A 13 22.00 -10.26 -24.89
C ALA A 13 21.50 -8.82 -24.91
N ILE A 14 21.50 -8.14 -23.75
CA ILE A 14 21.08 -6.73 -23.64
C ILE A 14 21.96 -5.81 -24.50
N SER A 15 23.28 -6.07 -24.60
CA SER A 15 24.17 -5.25 -25.42
C SER A 15 23.88 -5.35 -26.93
N GLN A 16 23.09 -6.33 -27.36
CA GLN A 16 22.77 -6.58 -28.77
C GLN A 16 21.40 -6.04 -29.18
N ILE A 17 20.53 -5.66 -28.24
CA ILE A 17 19.21 -5.12 -28.54
C ILE A 17 19.26 -3.61 -28.78
N LYS A 18 18.23 -3.10 -29.47
CA LYS A 18 18.06 -1.68 -29.75
C LYS A 18 16.77 -1.19 -29.10
N PRO A 19 16.67 0.12 -28.80
CA PRO A 19 15.42 0.68 -28.31
C PRO A 19 14.25 0.39 -29.26
N SER A 20 13.12 0.02 -28.69
CA SER A 20 11.85 -0.20 -29.38
C SER A 20 11.27 1.12 -29.92
N ALA A 21 10.11 1.06 -30.58
CA ALA A 21 9.38 2.24 -31.02
C ALA A 21 8.98 3.18 -29.86
N ARG A 22 9.01 2.69 -28.62
CA ARG A 22 8.80 3.48 -27.39
C ARG A 22 10.05 4.14 -26.86
N GLY A 23 11.21 3.91 -27.48
CA GLY A 23 12.50 4.42 -27.05
C GLY A 23 13.14 3.64 -25.89
N GLU A 24 12.60 2.47 -25.52
CA GLU A 24 13.03 1.66 -24.38
C GLU A 24 13.67 0.34 -24.84
N LEU A 25 14.64 -0.18 -24.07
CA LEU A 25 15.17 -1.52 -24.27
C LEU A 25 14.20 -2.54 -23.67
N GLU A 26 13.66 -3.41 -24.51
CA GLU A 26 12.66 -4.39 -24.10
C GLU A 26 13.33 -5.68 -23.60
N ILE A 27 12.96 -6.12 -22.41
CA ILE A 27 13.48 -7.38 -21.85
C ILE A 27 13.12 -8.59 -22.72
N THR A 28 11.97 -8.53 -23.39
CA THR A 28 11.51 -9.57 -24.32
C THR A 28 12.45 -9.74 -25.51
N ASP A 29 13.03 -8.65 -26.01
CA ASP A 29 13.99 -8.70 -27.11
C ASP A 29 15.29 -9.34 -26.67
N ALA A 30 15.76 -9.04 -25.45
CA ALA A 30 16.94 -9.71 -24.87
C ALA A 30 16.69 -11.22 -24.68
N VAL A 31 15.48 -11.62 -24.24
CA VAL A 31 15.07 -13.03 -24.17
C VAL A 31 15.10 -13.68 -25.56
N GLN A 32 14.63 -12.97 -26.59
CA GLN A 32 14.66 -13.48 -27.97
C GLN A 32 16.10 -13.68 -28.46
N VAL A 33 17.04 -12.78 -28.13
CA VAL A 33 18.47 -12.95 -28.43
C VAL A 33 19.04 -14.20 -27.76
N LEU A 34 18.68 -14.45 -26.49
CA LEU A 34 19.11 -15.67 -25.79
C LEU A 34 18.62 -16.93 -26.50
N ILE A 35 17.34 -16.96 -26.91
CA ILE A 35 16.74 -18.08 -27.63
C ILE A 35 17.48 -18.30 -28.96
N ASN A 36 17.69 -17.25 -29.74
CA ASN A 36 18.35 -17.29 -31.03
C ASN A 36 19.82 -17.76 -30.89
N SER A 37 20.47 -17.47 -29.76
CA SER A 37 21.81 -17.93 -29.41
C SER A 37 21.86 -19.37 -28.87
N GLY A 38 20.75 -20.12 -28.94
CA GLY A 38 20.68 -21.51 -28.49
C GLY A 38 20.69 -21.68 -26.96
N LYS A 39 20.50 -20.63 -26.20
CA LYS A 39 20.37 -20.72 -24.73
C LYS A 39 19.02 -21.31 -24.34
N ARG A 40 19.02 -22.10 -23.25
CA ARG A 40 17.79 -22.67 -22.73
C ARG A 40 16.98 -21.63 -21.99
N VAL A 41 15.81 -21.28 -22.50
CA VAL A 41 14.82 -20.43 -21.86
C VAL A 41 13.62 -21.30 -21.42
N LEU A 42 13.25 -21.18 -20.17
CA LEU A 42 12.13 -21.90 -19.57
C LEU A 42 11.07 -20.88 -19.14
N TYR A 43 9.84 -21.30 -19.15
CA TYR A 43 8.73 -20.57 -18.57
C TYR A 43 8.04 -21.40 -17.49
N LYS A 44 7.38 -20.71 -16.57
CA LYS A 44 6.51 -21.31 -15.58
C LYS A 44 5.14 -20.63 -15.67
N LEU A 45 4.09 -21.42 -15.76
CA LEU A 45 2.73 -20.90 -15.62
C LEU A 45 2.53 -20.48 -14.17
N LEU A 46 2.03 -19.26 -13.98
CA LEU A 46 1.62 -18.78 -12.69
C LEU A 46 0.21 -19.29 -12.39
N GLU A 47 0.06 -19.92 -11.24
CA GLU A 47 -1.25 -20.31 -10.68
C GLU A 47 -1.62 -19.28 -9.61
N GLY A 48 -2.89 -18.87 -9.59
CA GLY A 48 -3.37 -17.82 -8.68
C GLY A 48 -3.49 -16.45 -9.35
N TRP A 49 -3.61 -15.41 -8.53
CA TRP A 49 -3.76 -14.04 -9.02
C TRP A 49 -2.39 -13.37 -9.23
N TRP A 50 -2.37 -12.44 -10.16
CA TRP A 50 -1.25 -11.55 -10.42
C TRP A 50 -1.77 -10.13 -10.53
N LEU A 51 -1.22 -9.23 -9.73
CA LEU A 51 -1.50 -7.81 -9.78
C LEU A 51 -0.21 -7.05 -10.10
N ASP A 52 -0.28 -6.22 -11.11
CA ASP A 52 0.81 -5.30 -11.44
C ASP A 52 0.60 -4.02 -10.64
N THR A 53 1.54 -3.71 -9.74
CA THR A 53 1.49 -2.54 -8.86
C THR A 53 2.22 -1.33 -9.44
N GLY A 54 2.34 -1.25 -10.76
CA GLY A 54 3.00 -0.15 -11.45
C GLY A 54 2.26 1.19 -11.36
N LYS A 55 0.98 1.19 -11.02
CA LYS A 55 0.18 2.40 -10.82
C LYS A 55 -0.32 2.49 -9.39
N LYS A 56 -0.59 3.71 -8.92
CA LYS A 56 -1.05 3.95 -7.54
C LYS A 56 -2.39 3.27 -7.24
N ASP A 57 -3.33 3.31 -8.18
CA ASP A 57 -4.64 2.67 -8.04
C ASP A 57 -4.52 1.14 -7.90
N ASP A 58 -3.54 0.53 -8.58
CA ASP A 58 -3.28 -0.90 -8.52
C ASP A 58 -2.77 -1.33 -7.13
N ILE A 59 -2.15 -0.41 -6.36
CA ILE A 59 -1.70 -0.69 -4.98
C ILE A 59 -2.88 -0.89 -4.04
N LEU A 60 -3.94 -0.11 -4.17
CA LEU A 60 -5.15 -0.25 -3.36
C LEU A 60 -5.86 -1.58 -3.67
N GLU A 61 -5.96 -1.94 -4.95
CA GLU A 61 -6.53 -3.23 -5.35
C GLU A 61 -5.67 -4.41 -4.89
N ALA A 62 -4.34 -4.30 -4.96
CA ALA A 62 -3.43 -5.29 -4.41
C ALA A 62 -3.59 -5.44 -2.90
N ASN A 63 -3.71 -4.33 -2.16
CA ASN A 63 -3.98 -4.32 -0.73
C ASN A 63 -5.32 -5.03 -0.43
N ARG A 64 -6.37 -4.75 -1.20
CA ARG A 64 -7.66 -5.42 -1.07
C ARG A 64 -7.53 -6.94 -1.24
N ALA A 65 -6.87 -7.39 -2.31
CA ALA A 65 -6.69 -8.81 -2.57
C ALA A 65 -5.89 -9.51 -1.45
N VAL A 66 -4.82 -8.87 -0.96
CA VAL A 66 -4.01 -9.39 0.15
C VAL A 66 -4.83 -9.48 1.43
N LEU A 67 -5.61 -8.45 1.76
CA LEU A 67 -6.45 -8.45 2.97
C LEU A 67 -7.59 -9.47 2.88
N ASP A 68 -8.15 -9.71 1.70
CA ASP A 68 -9.16 -10.76 1.51
C ASP A 68 -8.60 -12.15 1.77
N GLU A 69 -7.37 -12.41 1.38
CA GLU A 69 -6.76 -13.73 1.50
C GLU A 69 -6.05 -13.94 2.85
N LEU A 70 -5.29 -12.94 3.32
CA LEU A 70 -4.35 -13.08 4.42
C LEU A 70 -4.76 -12.40 5.73
N ALA A 71 -5.79 -11.52 5.73
CA ALA A 71 -6.18 -10.86 6.97
C ALA A 71 -6.66 -11.90 8.00
N ALA A 72 -5.89 -12.04 9.06
CA ALA A 72 -6.20 -12.90 10.19
C ALA A 72 -7.04 -12.15 11.24
N CYS A 73 -7.56 -12.89 12.21
CA CYS A 73 -8.18 -12.32 13.40
C CYS A 73 -7.18 -12.46 14.55
N SER A 74 -6.34 -11.44 14.76
CA SER A 74 -5.25 -11.47 15.74
C SER A 74 -5.11 -10.11 16.43
N ILE A 75 -5.33 -10.06 17.74
CA ILE A 75 -5.21 -8.84 18.53
C ILE A 75 -4.05 -9.01 19.51
N ARG A 76 -2.91 -8.38 19.21
CA ARG A 76 -1.70 -8.37 20.04
C ARG A 76 -1.48 -7.02 20.71
N GLY A 77 -2.23 -6.01 20.29
CA GLY A 77 -2.30 -4.69 20.91
C GLY A 77 -3.35 -4.61 22.02
N SER A 78 -3.59 -3.41 22.52
CA SER A 78 -4.60 -3.11 23.53
C SER A 78 -5.83 -2.47 22.89
N VAL A 79 -7.00 -2.97 23.25
CA VAL A 79 -8.31 -2.42 22.81
C VAL A 79 -9.12 -2.09 24.05
N ASP A 80 -9.54 -0.85 24.20
CA ASP A 80 -10.33 -0.43 25.35
C ASP A 80 -11.80 -0.93 25.29
N GLU A 81 -12.51 -0.81 26.41
CA GLU A 81 -13.90 -1.26 26.55
C GLU A 81 -14.91 -0.45 25.71
N ASN A 82 -14.53 0.75 25.29
CA ASN A 82 -15.35 1.64 24.47
C ASN A 82 -15.12 1.46 22.97
N SER A 83 -14.20 0.58 22.60
CA SER A 83 -13.86 0.26 21.20
C SER A 83 -14.57 -1.00 20.72
N ARG A 84 -14.76 -1.08 19.41
CA ARG A 84 -15.36 -2.24 18.75
C ARG A 84 -14.45 -2.73 17.62
N VAL A 85 -14.10 -4.01 17.67
CA VAL A 85 -13.37 -4.69 16.60
C VAL A 85 -14.29 -5.72 15.98
N ILE A 86 -14.54 -5.61 14.68
CA ILE A 86 -15.55 -6.40 13.95
C ILE A 86 -14.93 -7.02 12.71
N GLY A 87 -15.06 -8.32 12.53
CA GLY A 87 -14.58 -9.04 11.37
C GLY A 87 -13.09 -9.41 11.46
N ARG A 88 -12.44 -9.60 10.33
CA ARG A 88 -11.03 -9.98 10.26
C ARG A 88 -10.13 -8.76 10.47
N VAL A 89 -9.56 -8.65 11.66
CA VAL A 89 -8.69 -7.54 12.05
C VAL A 89 -7.43 -8.10 12.69
N ASP A 90 -6.27 -7.71 12.16
CA ASP A 90 -4.97 -7.96 12.78
C ASP A 90 -4.44 -6.65 13.40
N ILE A 91 -4.14 -6.67 14.70
CA ILE A 91 -3.59 -5.54 15.46
C ILE A 91 -2.25 -5.94 16.04
N GLY A 92 -1.20 -5.24 15.62
CA GLY A 92 0.18 -5.46 16.02
C GLY A 92 0.45 -5.10 17.49
N GLU A 93 1.56 -5.64 18.00
CA GLU A 93 2.02 -5.44 19.37
C GLU A 93 2.29 -3.95 19.67
N GLY A 94 1.96 -3.51 20.88
CA GLY A 94 2.16 -2.14 21.34
C GLY A 94 1.16 -1.12 20.78
N SER A 95 0.24 -1.55 19.91
CA SER A 95 -0.80 -0.67 19.36
C SER A 95 -1.94 -0.47 20.35
N LEU A 96 -2.50 0.74 20.37
CA LEU A 96 -3.57 1.17 21.28
C LEU A 96 -4.80 1.58 20.44
N ILE A 97 -5.94 0.95 20.73
CA ILE A 97 -7.23 1.26 20.12
C ILE A 97 -8.16 1.79 21.24
N GLU A 98 -8.50 3.06 21.16
CA GLU A 98 -9.29 3.73 22.19
C GLU A 98 -10.49 4.44 21.58
N ARG A 99 -11.68 4.22 22.16
CA ARG A 99 -12.97 4.82 21.73
C ARG A 99 -13.17 4.80 20.22
N SER A 100 -12.80 3.68 19.60
CA SER A 100 -12.73 3.55 18.14
C SER A 100 -13.49 2.32 17.63
N THR A 101 -13.91 2.38 16.39
CA THR A 101 -14.48 1.23 15.70
C THR A 101 -13.56 0.80 14.57
N VAL A 102 -13.15 -0.45 14.59
CA VAL A 102 -12.34 -1.08 13.52
C VAL A 102 -13.18 -2.19 12.89
N ARG A 103 -13.43 -2.07 11.59
CA ARG A 103 -14.21 -3.04 10.82
C ARG A 103 -13.36 -3.64 9.72
N GLY A 104 -13.06 -4.92 9.84
CA GLY A 104 -12.22 -5.67 8.90
C GLY A 104 -12.88 -5.99 7.54
N PRO A 105 -12.07 -6.42 6.58
CA PRO A 105 -10.66 -6.80 6.75
C PRO A 105 -9.73 -5.58 6.93
N VAL A 106 -8.92 -5.57 7.99
CA VAL A 106 -8.01 -4.47 8.36
C VAL A 106 -6.74 -5.05 8.98
N VAL A 107 -5.61 -4.44 8.66
CA VAL A 107 -4.34 -4.68 9.35
C VAL A 107 -3.84 -3.39 9.96
N ILE A 108 -3.53 -3.41 11.25
CA ILE A 108 -2.88 -2.33 11.98
C ILE A 108 -1.55 -2.87 12.49
N GLY A 109 -0.47 -2.21 12.13
CA GLY A 109 0.90 -2.54 12.48
C GLY A 109 1.19 -2.43 13.98
N ARG A 110 2.47 -2.36 14.35
CA ARG A 110 2.94 -2.25 15.72
C ARG A 110 3.03 -0.80 16.17
N ASN A 111 2.85 -0.57 17.49
CA ASN A 111 3.02 0.75 18.11
C ASN A 111 2.16 1.85 17.46
N CYS A 112 1.01 1.50 16.93
CA CYS A 112 0.05 2.45 16.37
C CYS A 112 -0.86 3.00 17.47
N ILE A 113 -1.36 4.22 17.27
CA ILE A 113 -2.35 4.85 18.15
C ILE A 113 -3.58 5.16 17.30
N ILE A 114 -4.70 4.51 17.62
CA ILE A 114 -6.00 4.74 16.97
C ILE A 114 -6.97 5.22 18.04
N ARG A 115 -7.39 6.48 17.94
CA ARG A 115 -8.19 7.11 18.98
C ARG A 115 -9.36 7.93 18.42
N ASP A 116 -10.54 7.74 19.00
CA ASP A 116 -11.76 8.46 18.56
C ASP A 116 -11.98 8.35 17.04
N ALA A 117 -11.77 7.15 16.47
CA ALA A 117 -11.66 6.96 15.03
C ALA A 117 -12.52 5.80 14.51
N PHE A 118 -12.83 5.86 13.23
CA PHE A 118 -13.42 4.75 12.48
C PHE A 118 -12.40 4.26 11.44
N ILE A 119 -12.06 2.97 11.50
CA ILE A 119 -11.24 2.31 10.50
C ILE A 119 -12.10 1.29 9.77
N GLY A 120 -12.41 1.58 8.52
CA GLY A 120 -13.23 0.76 7.64
C GLY A 120 -12.46 -0.32 6.91
N PRO A 121 -13.20 -1.19 6.19
CA PRO A 121 -12.61 -2.32 5.47
C PRO A 121 -11.52 -1.94 4.48
N TYR A 122 -10.67 -2.92 4.19
CA TYR A 122 -9.58 -2.82 3.23
C TYR A 122 -8.55 -1.73 3.53
N THR A 123 -8.40 -1.42 4.83
CA THR A 123 -7.42 -0.46 5.29
C THR A 123 -6.22 -1.16 5.91
N SER A 124 -5.02 -0.76 5.48
CA SER A 124 -3.75 -1.17 6.06
C SER A 124 -3.05 0.04 6.67
N ILE A 125 -2.70 -0.05 7.95
CA ILE A 125 -1.98 0.98 8.70
C ILE A 125 -0.66 0.38 9.17
N ALA A 126 0.45 0.92 8.71
CA ALA A 126 1.78 0.44 9.06
C ALA A 126 2.28 0.98 10.41
N ASP A 127 3.39 0.40 10.88
CA ASP A 127 3.95 0.60 12.20
C ASP A 127 4.13 2.08 12.59
N GLY A 128 3.87 2.40 13.85
CA GLY A 128 4.13 3.72 14.44
C GLY A 128 3.20 4.84 13.98
N SER A 129 2.14 4.52 13.26
CA SER A 129 1.21 5.53 12.76
C SER A 129 0.18 5.94 13.82
N VAL A 130 -0.29 7.18 13.70
CA VAL A 130 -1.27 7.78 14.61
C VAL A 130 -2.51 8.21 13.82
N VAL A 131 -3.68 7.72 14.22
CA VAL A 131 -4.97 8.10 13.65
C VAL A 131 -5.89 8.56 14.77
N GLU A 132 -6.24 9.82 14.77
CA GLU A 132 -7.08 10.42 15.81
C GLU A 132 -8.20 11.27 15.21
N ARG A 133 -9.41 11.11 15.73
CA ARG A 133 -10.62 11.85 15.29
C ARG A 133 -10.78 11.85 13.78
N ALA A 134 -10.65 10.64 13.19
CA ALA A 134 -10.65 10.47 11.74
C ALA A 134 -11.49 9.25 11.33
N GLU A 135 -12.04 9.31 10.14
CA GLU A 135 -12.69 8.18 9.48
C GLU A 135 -11.88 7.79 8.27
N ILE A 136 -11.48 6.52 8.17
CA ILE A 136 -10.60 6.00 7.12
C ILE A 136 -11.15 4.68 6.61
N GLU A 137 -11.23 4.52 5.29
CA GLU A 137 -11.62 3.27 4.65
C GLU A 137 -10.88 3.07 3.33
N HIS A 138 -10.60 1.83 2.95
CA HIS A 138 -9.94 1.46 1.70
C HIS A 138 -8.66 2.26 1.47
N CYS A 139 -7.80 2.34 2.48
CA CYS A 139 -6.59 3.13 2.46
C CYS A 139 -5.35 2.29 2.76
N VAL A 140 -4.22 2.69 2.20
CA VAL A 140 -2.90 2.20 2.57
C VAL A 140 -2.12 3.35 3.21
N ILE A 141 -1.78 3.19 4.48
CA ILE A 141 -1.07 4.17 5.30
C ILE A 141 0.27 3.57 5.69
N LEU A 142 1.35 4.14 5.16
CA LEU A 142 2.70 3.65 5.43
C LEU A 142 3.19 4.11 6.82
N GLU A 143 4.40 3.67 7.18
CA GLU A 143 4.96 3.83 8.53
C GLU A 143 5.05 5.29 8.98
N GLY A 144 4.78 5.52 10.25
CA GLY A 144 4.99 6.82 10.91
C GLY A 144 4.03 7.93 10.49
N CYS A 145 2.94 7.60 9.80
CA CYS A 145 1.96 8.59 9.37
C CYS A 145 1.15 9.15 10.53
N ARG A 146 0.70 10.38 10.38
CA ARG A 146 -0.21 11.06 11.32
C ARG A 146 -1.45 11.56 10.61
N VAL A 147 -2.60 11.04 10.96
CA VAL A 147 -3.91 11.48 10.47
C VAL A 147 -4.70 11.97 11.68
N VAL A 148 -4.83 13.30 11.83
CA VAL A 148 -5.44 13.90 13.02
C VAL A 148 -6.46 14.94 12.61
N ASP A 149 -7.72 14.67 12.95
CA ASP A 149 -8.85 15.57 12.67
C ASP A 149 -8.83 16.15 11.24
N PRO A 150 -8.83 15.34 10.19
CA PRO A 150 -8.74 15.83 8.81
C PRO A 150 -9.98 16.66 8.42
N GLY A 151 -11.07 16.52 9.18
CA GLY A 151 -12.33 17.21 8.94
C GLY A 151 -13.17 16.60 7.82
N VAL A 152 -12.66 15.58 7.16
CA VAL A 152 -13.33 14.77 6.13
C VAL A 152 -12.92 13.31 6.29
N ARG A 153 -13.73 12.39 5.75
CA ARG A 153 -13.36 10.98 5.65
C ARG A 153 -12.27 10.79 4.58
N LEU A 154 -11.29 9.98 4.88
CA LEU A 154 -10.30 9.52 3.90
C LEU A 154 -10.76 8.19 3.31
N GLU A 155 -10.87 8.14 1.99
CA GLU A 155 -11.23 6.95 1.23
C GLU A 155 -10.31 6.84 0.01
N ASP A 156 -10.07 5.62 -0.47
CA ASP A 156 -9.26 5.33 -1.66
C ASP A 156 -7.90 6.04 -1.66
N SER A 157 -7.25 6.09 -0.49
CA SER A 157 -6.07 6.93 -0.31
C SER A 157 -4.81 6.13 0.00
N LEU A 158 -3.69 6.60 -0.55
CA LEU A 158 -2.35 6.07 -0.28
C LEU A 158 -1.51 7.17 0.38
N LEU A 159 -1.09 6.95 1.62
CA LEU A 159 -0.23 7.85 2.37
C LEU A 159 1.19 7.28 2.43
N GLY A 160 2.14 8.03 1.90
CA GLY A 160 3.58 7.70 1.97
C GLY A 160 4.12 7.80 3.39
N ARG A 161 5.32 7.26 3.63
CA ARG A 161 5.95 7.25 4.96
C ARG A 161 6.04 8.65 5.57
N ASN A 162 5.73 8.74 6.85
CA ASN A 162 5.76 9.99 7.64
C ASN A 162 4.85 11.09 7.08
N ALA A 163 3.86 10.73 6.26
CA ALA A 163 2.88 11.70 5.78
C ALA A 163 2.02 12.21 6.94
N GLU A 164 1.68 13.49 6.89
CA GLU A 164 0.82 14.14 7.88
C GLU A 164 -0.41 14.74 7.20
N VAL A 165 -1.59 14.35 7.69
CA VAL A 165 -2.89 14.86 7.26
C VAL A 165 -3.59 15.44 8.48
N THR A 166 -3.67 16.77 8.56
CA THR A 166 -4.23 17.47 9.71
C THR A 166 -5.04 18.68 9.28
N LYS A 167 -6.05 18.99 10.08
CA LYS A 167 -6.83 20.22 9.88
C LYS A 167 -6.14 21.40 10.56
N SER A 168 -5.91 22.46 9.81
CA SER A 168 -5.40 23.69 10.40
C SER A 168 -6.49 24.41 11.20
N SER A 169 -6.17 24.74 12.46
CA SER A 169 -7.00 25.59 13.30
C SER A 169 -6.75 27.10 13.10
N GLN A 170 -5.74 27.46 12.31
CA GLN A 170 -5.35 28.86 12.09
C GLN A 170 -6.24 29.57 11.07
N LEU A 171 -6.47 30.84 11.28
CA LEU A 171 -7.14 31.74 10.32
C LEU A 171 -6.13 32.58 9.55
N PRO A 172 -6.38 32.86 8.26
CA PRO A 172 -7.48 32.39 7.43
C PRO A 172 -7.37 30.89 7.16
N ARG A 173 -8.52 30.22 7.05
CA ARG A 173 -8.54 28.80 6.63
C ARG A 173 -8.00 28.69 5.22
N ALA A 174 -7.03 27.82 5.05
CA ALA A 174 -6.40 27.55 3.76
C ALA A 174 -5.96 26.08 3.69
N ILE A 175 -6.02 25.52 2.50
CA ILE A 175 -5.38 24.26 2.21
C ILE A 175 -3.90 24.56 1.95
N ARG A 176 -3.03 23.87 2.69
CA ARG A 176 -1.57 23.93 2.51
C ARG A 176 -1.10 22.55 2.17
N LEU A 177 -0.56 22.37 0.97
CA LEU A 177 -0.11 21.09 0.46
C LEU A 177 1.42 21.13 0.30
N MET A 178 2.09 20.13 0.85
CA MET A 178 3.47 19.77 0.56
C MET A 178 3.44 18.34 0.00
N ILE A 179 3.39 18.24 -1.32
CA ILE A 179 3.20 17.00 -2.06
C ILE A 179 4.38 16.74 -2.97
N GLY A 180 4.69 15.46 -3.19
CA GLY A 180 5.77 15.04 -4.09
C GLY A 180 5.30 14.87 -5.52
N ASP A 181 6.19 14.30 -6.34
CA ASP A 181 5.94 13.99 -7.75
C ASP A 181 4.76 13.03 -7.90
N ASP A 182 4.05 13.13 -9.02
CA ASP A 182 2.90 12.29 -9.39
C ASP A 182 1.78 12.21 -8.33
N SER A 183 1.68 13.20 -7.46
CA SER A 183 0.61 13.25 -6.47
C SER A 183 -0.71 13.65 -7.09
N LYS A 184 -1.82 13.07 -6.57
CA LYS A 184 -3.19 13.43 -6.93
C LYS A 184 -3.94 13.76 -5.64
N VAL A 185 -4.59 14.90 -5.59
CA VAL A 185 -5.42 15.35 -4.46
C VAL A 185 -6.80 15.69 -5.00
N LEU A 186 -7.83 15.08 -4.42
CA LEU A 186 -9.24 15.40 -4.65
C LEU A 186 -9.79 15.99 -3.35
N LEU A 187 -10.40 17.19 -3.44
CA LEU A 187 -10.90 17.96 -2.29
C LEU A 187 -12.39 18.16 -2.36
#